data_2aadf996fddc795f8b1d7a1e44c46cef
#
_entry.id   2aadf996fddc795f8b1d7a1e44c46cef
#
_cell.length_a   1.000
_cell.length_b   1.000
_cell.length_c   1.000
_cell.angle_alpha   90.00
_cell.angle_beta   90.00
_cell.angle_gamma   90.00
#
_symmetry.space_group_name_H-M   'P 1'
#
loop_
_entity.id
_entity.type
_entity.pdbx_description
1 polymer ?
#
loop_
_entity_poly.entity_id
_entity_poly.type
_entity_poly.pdbx_seq_one_letter_code
_entity_poly.pdbx_strand_id
1 'polypeptide(L)'
;IKEGGWKQKVDESVMIFDNNKNLLIHVVNIPKAAQTEFRIGNHTGLTFDATGPYYKATLMNFLLGGAFNSRINLNLREDKGWTYGARTNFFSNKYMGTFTFSSGIKTPATDSAFHEVIQEMRKYKESGISDEELNFLKNAIGQSEARKYETMSQKAGFLSNMIKYQLGSNYTVDQNNLLKQLNKADIKQIAEKYLHPENMFIVLAGDLEKIKPGLEKMGYEVVEMNADELIR
;
A
#
# COMPACT_ATOMS: atom_id res chain seq x y z
N ILE A 1 -21.89 -25.11 24.59
CA ILE A 1 -21.82 -24.16 23.45
C ILE A 1 -21.73 -25.02 22.21
N LYS A 2 -22.84 -25.13 21.44
CA LYS A 2 -22.85 -25.89 20.18
C LYS A 2 -22.01 -25.14 19.15
N GLU A 3 -21.10 -25.84 18.50
CA GLU A 3 -20.30 -25.38 17.37
C GLU A 3 -21.20 -25.03 16.20
N GLY A 4 -21.65 -23.78 16.15
CA GLY A 4 -22.25 -23.15 14.99
C GLY A 4 -21.16 -22.48 14.18
N GLY A 5 -20.39 -23.27 13.44
CA GLY A 5 -19.39 -22.71 12.53
C GLY A 5 -20.09 -21.90 11.43
N TRP A 6 -19.87 -20.59 11.41
CA TRP A 6 -20.18 -19.74 10.27
C TRP A 6 -19.28 -20.18 9.11
N LYS A 7 -19.77 -21.07 8.28
CA LYS A 7 -19.18 -21.31 6.95
C LYS A 7 -19.71 -20.23 6.02
N GLN A 8 -19.09 -19.07 6.05
CA GLN A 8 -19.23 -18.12 4.98
C GLN A 8 -18.56 -18.75 3.75
N LYS A 9 -19.35 -19.18 2.77
CA LYS A 9 -18.83 -19.46 1.44
C LYS A 9 -18.27 -18.14 0.93
N VAL A 10 -16.96 -17.98 0.94
CA VAL A 10 -16.31 -16.95 0.15
C VAL A 10 -16.57 -17.35 -1.29
N ASP A 11 -17.34 -16.54 -1.99
CA ASP A 11 -17.54 -16.71 -3.41
C ASP A 11 -16.23 -16.36 -4.08
N GLU A 12 -15.45 -17.39 -4.45
CA GLU A 12 -14.17 -17.24 -5.13
C GLU A 12 -14.33 -16.61 -6.52
N SER A 13 -15.57 -16.50 -7.04
CA SER A 13 -15.85 -15.89 -8.33
C SER A 13 -15.71 -14.36 -8.35
N VAL A 14 -15.65 -13.69 -7.18
CA VAL A 14 -15.53 -12.23 -7.08
C VAL A 14 -14.10 -11.73 -7.27
N MET A 15 -13.11 -12.60 -7.42
CA MET A 15 -11.71 -12.24 -7.48
C MET A 15 -10.95 -12.81 -8.68
N ILE A 16 -11.59 -12.99 -9.80
CA ILE A 16 -10.85 -13.17 -11.06
C ILE A 16 -10.43 -11.78 -11.53
N PHE A 17 -9.27 -11.33 -11.06
CA PHE A 17 -8.58 -10.25 -11.73
C PHE A 17 -8.17 -10.76 -13.10
N ASP A 18 -8.92 -10.34 -14.11
CA ASP A 18 -8.52 -10.58 -15.48
C ASP A 18 -7.17 -9.88 -15.69
N ASN A 19 -6.13 -10.67 -15.96
CA ASN A 19 -4.77 -10.19 -16.26
C ASN A 19 -4.72 -9.42 -17.59
N ASN A 20 -5.79 -8.76 -17.97
CA ASN A 20 -5.89 -7.96 -19.17
C ASN A 20 -5.00 -6.73 -19.07
N LYS A 21 -4.17 -6.59 -20.06
CA LYS A 21 -3.00 -5.74 -20.25
C LYS A 21 -3.19 -4.22 -20.08
N ASN A 22 -4.39 -3.74 -19.82
CA ASN A 22 -4.67 -2.32 -19.57
C ASN A 22 -5.28 -2.17 -18.18
N LEU A 23 -4.69 -1.31 -17.37
CA LEU A 23 -5.27 -0.95 -16.09
C LEU A 23 -6.64 -0.28 -16.32
N LEU A 24 -7.68 -0.88 -15.79
CA LEU A 24 -9.05 -0.32 -15.81
C LEU A 24 -9.20 0.62 -14.61
N ILE A 25 -9.59 1.86 -14.89
CA ILE A 25 -9.81 2.88 -13.87
C ILE A 25 -11.29 3.06 -13.61
N HIS A 26 -11.74 2.70 -12.43
CA HIS A 26 -13.09 2.94 -11.97
C HIS A 26 -13.20 4.34 -11.36
N VAL A 27 -14.18 5.12 -11.79
CA VAL A 27 -14.37 6.49 -11.29
C VAL A 27 -15.76 6.64 -10.67
N VAL A 28 -15.78 7.00 -9.40
CA VAL A 28 -16.98 7.52 -8.74
C VAL A 28 -17.08 9.00 -9.05
N ASN A 29 -18.13 9.41 -9.76
CA ASN A 29 -18.29 10.79 -10.19
C ASN A 29 -18.71 11.69 -9.03
N ILE A 30 -17.88 12.68 -8.73
CA ILE A 30 -18.15 13.75 -7.76
C ILE A 30 -18.04 15.09 -8.52
N PRO A 31 -19.14 15.60 -9.07
CA PRO A 31 -19.11 16.81 -9.91
C PRO A 31 -18.50 18.01 -9.18
N LYS A 32 -17.63 18.74 -9.85
CA LYS A 32 -16.92 19.94 -9.33
C LYS A 32 -15.99 19.68 -8.14
N ALA A 33 -15.61 18.44 -7.87
CA ALA A 33 -14.62 18.14 -6.85
C ALA A 33 -13.29 18.86 -7.16
N ALA A 34 -12.74 19.55 -6.16
CA ALA A 34 -11.45 20.25 -6.27
C ALA A 34 -10.26 19.25 -6.23
N GLN A 35 -10.49 18.07 -5.68
CA GLN A 35 -9.51 16.98 -5.57
C GLN A 35 -10.13 15.68 -6.07
N THR A 36 -9.26 14.79 -6.53
CA THR A 36 -9.57 13.39 -6.84
C THR A 36 -8.97 12.52 -5.74
N GLU A 37 -9.80 11.75 -5.06
CA GLU A 37 -9.36 10.74 -4.10
C GLU A 37 -8.92 9.48 -4.84
N PHE A 38 -7.71 9.04 -4.57
CA PHE A 38 -7.13 7.82 -5.12
C PHE A 38 -7.21 6.67 -4.13
N ARG A 39 -7.67 5.53 -4.58
CA ARG A 39 -7.56 4.23 -3.90
C ARG A 39 -7.09 3.21 -4.92
N ILE A 40 -5.83 2.81 -4.80
CA ILE A 40 -5.19 1.86 -5.70
C ILE A 40 -4.64 0.73 -4.85
N GLY A 41 -4.86 -0.52 -5.25
CA GLY A 41 -4.34 -1.63 -4.46
C GLY A 41 -4.65 -3.00 -5.02
N ASN A 42 -4.13 -4.01 -4.34
CA ASN A 42 -4.36 -5.40 -4.67
C ASN A 42 -4.24 -6.30 -3.43
N HIS A 43 -4.71 -7.53 -3.59
CA HIS A 43 -4.40 -8.61 -2.65
C HIS A 43 -2.98 -9.10 -2.88
N THR A 44 -2.22 -9.25 -1.78
CA THR A 44 -0.81 -9.64 -1.85
C THR A 44 -0.57 -11.12 -1.58
N GLY A 45 -1.57 -11.83 -1.07
CA GLY A 45 -1.40 -13.20 -0.57
C GLY A 45 -0.56 -13.30 0.72
N LEU A 46 -0.08 -12.17 1.26
CA LEU A 46 0.63 -12.13 2.53
C LEU A 46 -0.33 -12.33 3.70
N THR A 47 0.01 -13.20 4.62
CA THR A 47 -0.61 -13.27 5.94
C THR A 47 0.33 -12.65 6.96
N PHE A 48 -0.21 -12.26 8.11
CA PHE A 48 0.60 -11.65 9.15
C PHE A 48 1.69 -12.60 9.62
N ASP A 49 2.90 -12.11 9.58
CA ASP A 49 4.05 -12.74 10.16
C ASP A 49 5.01 -11.64 10.68
N ALA A 50 5.50 -11.82 11.90
CA ALA A 50 6.25 -10.76 12.57
C ALA A 50 7.71 -10.67 12.12
N THR A 51 8.27 -11.68 11.48
CA THR A 51 9.70 -11.77 11.12
C THR A 51 9.98 -12.27 9.72
N GLY A 52 8.95 -12.64 8.97
CA GLY A 52 9.08 -13.18 7.62
C GLY A 52 8.68 -12.18 6.51
N PRO A 53 8.04 -12.68 5.44
CA PRO A 53 7.75 -11.87 4.24
C PRO A 53 6.91 -10.63 4.50
N TYR A 54 5.90 -10.71 5.39
CA TYR A 54 5.08 -9.53 5.69
C TYR A 54 5.89 -8.42 6.38
N TYR A 55 6.72 -8.79 7.38
CA TYR A 55 7.58 -7.80 8.04
C TYR A 55 8.55 -7.15 7.04
N LYS A 56 9.18 -7.95 6.18
CA LYS A 56 10.04 -7.42 5.11
C LYS A 56 9.29 -6.50 4.14
N ALA A 57 8.03 -6.83 3.80
CA ALA A 57 7.18 -5.98 2.97
C ALA A 57 6.86 -4.65 3.65
N THR A 58 6.67 -4.61 4.97
CA THR A 58 6.50 -3.33 5.71
C THR A 58 7.77 -2.49 5.70
N LEU A 59 8.95 -3.10 5.79
CA LEU A 59 10.23 -2.39 5.68
C LEU A 59 10.44 -1.82 4.26
N MET A 60 10.17 -2.61 3.22
CA MET A 60 10.20 -2.15 1.83
C MET A 60 9.24 -0.99 1.61
N ASN A 61 8.01 -1.11 2.11
CA ASN A 61 6.97 -0.09 2.00
C ASN A 61 7.35 1.23 2.68
N PHE A 62 8.12 1.19 3.77
CA PHE A 62 8.56 2.39 4.47
C PHE A 62 9.24 3.38 3.53
N LEU A 63 10.07 2.89 2.62
CA LEU A 63 10.79 3.69 1.64
C LEU A 63 9.93 4.08 0.43
N LEU A 64 8.99 3.22 0.01
CA LEU A 64 8.14 3.47 -1.16
C LEU A 64 7.10 4.57 -0.89
N GLY A 65 6.33 4.44 0.18
CA GLY A 65 5.24 5.36 0.50
C GLY A 65 4.78 5.32 1.96
N GLY A 66 5.49 4.58 2.83
CA GLY A 66 5.12 4.41 4.25
C GLY A 66 5.60 5.54 5.16
N ALA A 67 6.71 6.20 4.82
CA ALA A 67 7.28 7.31 5.58
C ALA A 67 6.95 8.67 4.96
N PHE A 68 7.10 9.74 5.73
CA PHE A 68 6.97 11.10 5.22
C PHE A 68 8.00 11.38 4.11
N ASN A 69 9.24 10.94 4.30
CA ASN A 69 10.32 11.09 3.32
C ASN A 69 10.42 9.87 2.37
N SER A 70 9.29 9.23 2.07
CA SER A 70 9.23 8.14 1.10
C SER A 70 9.16 8.65 -0.34
N ARG A 71 9.57 7.82 -1.30
CA ARG A 71 9.68 8.22 -2.71
C ARG A 71 8.39 8.83 -3.28
N ILE A 72 7.26 8.14 -3.12
CA ILE A 72 5.98 8.61 -3.65
C ILE A 72 5.55 9.94 -3.00
N ASN A 73 5.75 10.07 -1.67
CA ASN A 73 5.38 11.31 -1.00
C ASN A 73 6.28 12.48 -1.38
N LEU A 74 7.59 12.26 -1.50
CA LEU A 74 8.52 13.28 -1.99
C LEU A 74 8.16 13.72 -3.41
N ASN A 75 7.92 12.77 -4.32
CA ASN A 75 7.55 13.08 -5.71
C ASN A 75 6.26 13.91 -5.77
N LEU A 76 5.15 13.40 -5.22
CA LEU A 76 3.83 14.03 -5.43
C LEU A 76 3.61 15.27 -4.57
N ARG A 77 4.19 15.29 -3.37
CA ARG A 77 3.98 16.39 -2.41
C ARG A 77 5.05 17.45 -2.52
N GLU A 78 6.33 17.08 -2.35
CA GLU A 78 7.41 18.06 -2.24
C GLU A 78 7.81 18.60 -3.62
N ASP A 79 8.03 17.71 -4.60
CA ASP A 79 8.51 18.12 -5.92
C ASP A 79 7.40 18.74 -6.77
N LYS A 80 6.20 18.15 -6.76
CA LYS A 80 5.11 18.54 -7.67
C LYS A 80 4.00 19.36 -7.00
N GLY A 81 3.87 19.29 -5.69
CA GLY A 81 2.85 20.07 -4.95
C GLY A 81 1.41 19.70 -5.30
N TRP A 82 1.17 18.46 -5.75
CA TRP A 82 -0.15 18.00 -6.19
C TRP A 82 -1.03 17.46 -5.07
N THR A 83 -0.43 17.16 -3.92
CA THR A 83 -1.12 16.63 -2.74
C THR A 83 -0.56 17.19 -1.44
N TYR A 84 -1.31 17.07 -0.35
CA TYR A 84 -0.82 17.27 1.01
C TYR A 84 -0.16 16.01 1.60
N GLY A 85 -0.35 14.85 0.97
CA GLY A 85 0.30 13.61 1.36
C GLY A 85 -0.16 12.43 0.52
N ALA A 86 0.80 11.57 0.20
CA ALA A 86 0.59 10.33 -0.54
C ALA A 86 1.19 9.17 0.25
N ARG A 87 0.46 8.09 0.41
CA ARG A 87 0.88 6.96 1.25
C ARG A 87 0.59 5.62 0.61
N THR A 88 1.51 4.69 0.86
CA THR A 88 1.28 3.28 0.62
C THR A 88 1.28 2.49 1.93
N ASN A 89 0.57 1.37 1.94
CA ASN A 89 0.51 0.51 3.11
C ASN A 89 0.41 -0.96 2.71
N PHE A 90 1.18 -1.82 3.38
CA PHE A 90 0.94 -3.26 3.43
C PHE A 90 0.19 -3.58 4.70
N PHE A 91 -1.01 -4.05 4.57
CA PHE A 91 -1.80 -4.56 5.69
C PHE A 91 -1.88 -6.08 5.60
N SER A 92 -1.83 -6.76 6.72
CA SER A 92 -2.18 -8.18 6.77
C SER A 92 -2.78 -8.59 8.11
N ASN A 93 -3.54 -9.66 8.07
CA ASN A 93 -4.06 -10.35 9.24
C ASN A 93 -3.80 -11.88 9.08
N LYS A 94 -4.46 -12.71 9.88
CA LYS A 94 -4.31 -14.18 9.81
C LYS A 94 -4.73 -14.81 8.48
N TYR A 95 -5.55 -14.11 7.69
CA TYR A 95 -6.26 -14.69 6.55
C TYR A 95 -5.92 -14.03 5.22
N MET A 96 -5.60 -12.75 5.25
CA MET A 96 -5.39 -11.97 4.02
C MET A 96 -4.40 -10.84 4.22
N GLY A 97 -3.83 -10.39 3.13
CA GLY A 97 -3.02 -9.19 3.08
C GLY A 97 -3.31 -8.36 1.84
N THR A 98 -3.18 -7.05 1.97
CA THR A 98 -3.38 -6.09 0.90
C THR A 98 -2.22 -5.11 0.81
N PHE A 99 -1.96 -4.65 -0.39
CA PHE A 99 -1.21 -3.44 -0.65
C PHE A 99 -2.19 -2.34 -1.07
N THR A 100 -2.02 -1.12 -0.56
CA THR A 100 -2.85 0.02 -0.92
C THR A 100 -2.02 1.28 -1.08
N PHE A 101 -2.37 2.08 -2.08
CA PHE A 101 -1.97 3.49 -2.21
C PHE A 101 -3.18 4.38 -2.00
N SER A 102 -3.01 5.49 -1.32
CA SER A 102 -4.06 6.48 -1.07
C SER A 102 -3.51 7.90 -1.07
N SER A 103 -4.25 8.81 -1.71
CA SER A 103 -3.94 10.25 -1.74
C SER A 103 -5.14 11.05 -2.24
N GLY A 104 -5.30 12.27 -1.74
CA GLY A 104 -6.16 13.29 -2.36
C GLY A 104 -5.29 14.17 -3.26
N ILE A 105 -5.54 14.14 -4.57
CA ILE A 105 -4.76 14.83 -5.60
C ILE A 105 -5.57 16.00 -6.17
N LYS A 106 -4.96 17.15 -6.41
CA LYS A 106 -5.61 18.26 -7.12
C LYS A 106 -6.19 17.75 -8.44
N THR A 107 -7.47 18.02 -8.73
CA THR A 107 -8.18 17.53 -9.93
C THR A 107 -7.42 17.77 -11.23
N PRO A 108 -6.79 18.94 -11.49
CA PRO A 108 -6.04 19.16 -12.73
C PRO A 108 -4.77 18.32 -12.90
N ALA A 109 -4.31 17.66 -11.83
CA ALA A 109 -3.11 16.84 -11.83
C ALA A 109 -3.41 15.33 -11.75
N THR A 110 -4.68 14.93 -11.87
CA THR A 110 -5.10 13.54 -11.64
C THR A 110 -4.39 12.55 -12.57
N ASP A 111 -4.38 12.80 -13.86
CA ASP A 111 -3.75 11.95 -14.87
C ASP A 111 -2.24 11.85 -14.68
N SER A 112 -1.58 12.99 -14.51
CA SER A 112 -0.13 13.07 -14.30
C SER A 112 0.28 12.40 -13.00
N ALA A 113 -0.49 12.60 -11.91
CA ALA A 113 -0.21 11.96 -10.63
C ALA A 113 -0.41 10.44 -10.68
N PHE A 114 -1.45 9.97 -11.39
CA PHE A 114 -1.65 8.55 -11.60
C PHE A 114 -0.46 7.91 -12.33
N HIS A 115 0.00 8.55 -13.41
CA HIS A 115 1.17 8.11 -14.15
C HIS A 115 2.42 8.03 -13.26
N GLU A 116 2.70 9.09 -12.48
CA GLU A 116 3.85 9.14 -11.58
C GLU A 116 3.81 8.03 -10.52
N VAL A 117 2.64 7.77 -9.92
CA VAL A 117 2.49 6.70 -8.92
C VAL A 117 2.85 5.34 -9.52
N ILE A 118 2.33 5.04 -10.70
CA ILE A 118 2.61 3.76 -11.37
C ILE A 118 4.09 3.67 -11.78
N GLN A 119 4.67 4.76 -12.28
CA GLN A 119 6.09 4.81 -12.66
C GLN A 119 7.02 4.67 -11.46
N GLU A 120 6.72 5.33 -10.33
CA GLU A 120 7.52 5.17 -9.12
C GLU A 120 7.50 3.74 -8.59
N MET A 121 6.34 3.07 -8.62
CA MET A 121 6.24 1.66 -8.23
C MET A 121 7.04 0.74 -9.17
N ARG A 122 6.97 0.97 -10.49
CA ARG A 122 7.76 0.22 -11.49
C ARG A 122 9.26 0.42 -11.29
N LYS A 123 9.68 1.68 -11.20
CA LYS A 123 11.08 2.04 -10.98
C LYS A 123 11.63 1.46 -9.67
N TYR A 124 10.82 1.50 -8.61
CA TYR A 124 11.18 0.90 -7.33
C TYR A 124 11.42 -0.62 -7.46
N LYS A 125 10.50 -1.32 -8.13
CA LYS A 125 10.60 -2.75 -8.40
C LYS A 125 11.81 -3.12 -9.26
N GLU A 126 12.08 -2.35 -10.31
CA GLU A 126 13.15 -2.63 -11.27
C GLU A 126 14.54 -2.27 -10.74
N SER A 127 14.67 -1.09 -10.17
CA SER A 127 15.98 -0.54 -9.76
C SER A 127 16.33 -0.82 -8.30
N GLY A 128 15.33 -1.17 -7.45
CA GLY A 128 15.54 -1.32 -6.02
C GLY A 128 15.80 0.02 -5.33
N ILE A 129 16.61 0.00 -4.27
CA ILE A 129 16.92 1.15 -3.41
C ILE A 129 18.41 1.50 -3.41
N SER A 130 18.74 2.74 -3.04
CA SER A 130 20.12 3.21 -2.84
C SER A 130 20.68 2.80 -1.47
N ASP A 131 21.98 3.02 -1.27
CA ASP A 131 22.61 2.80 0.04
C ASP A 131 22.16 3.83 1.07
N GLU A 132 21.90 5.07 0.63
CA GLU A 132 21.36 6.14 1.46
C GLU A 132 19.96 5.80 1.96
N GLU A 133 19.10 5.27 1.10
CA GLU A 133 17.75 4.82 1.46
C GLU A 133 17.78 3.65 2.44
N LEU A 134 18.67 2.68 2.25
CA LEU A 134 18.86 1.58 3.19
C LEU A 134 19.32 2.07 4.56
N ASN A 135 20.26 2.99 4.60
CA ASN A 135 20.76 3.60 5.84
C ASN A 135 19.66 4.41 6.53
N PHE A 136 18.89 5.20 5.77
CA PHE A 136 17.74 5.94 6.29
C PHE A 136 16.71 4.99 6.92
N LEU A 137 16.33 3.90 6.24
CA LEU A 137 15.42 2.89 6.75
C LEU A 137 15.89 2.32 8.09
N LYS A 138 17.16 1.83 8.15
CA LYS A 138 17.72 1.21 9.35
C LYS A 138 17.75 2.17 10.53
N ASN A 139 18.15 3.41 10.30
CA ASN A 139 18.21 4.44 11.34
C ASN A 139 16.81 4.83 11.83
N ALA A 140 15.86 5.09 10.92
CA ALA A 140 14.51 5.51 11.28
C ALA A 140 13.74 4.44 12.05
N ILE A 141 13.80 3.18 11.59
CA ILE A 141 13.14 2.06 12.28
C ILE A 141 13.82 1.78 13.63
N GLY A 142 15.17 1.75 13.66
CA GLY A 142 15.91 1.52 14.92
C GLY A 142 15.61 2.57 15.99
N GLN A 143 15.51 3.85 15.62
CA GLN A 143 15.15 4.93 16.55
C GLN A 143 13.68 4.86 17.00
N SER A 144 12.78 4.34 16.18
CA SER A 144 11.36 4.22 16.53
C SER A 144 11.08 3.10 17.54
N GLU A 145 11.96 2.09 17.65
CA GLU A 145 11.78 0.94 18.55
C GLU A 145 11.65 1.38 20.02
N ALA A 146 12.49 2.32 20.48
CA ALA A 146 12.46 2.78 21.86
C ALA A 146 11.09 3.39 22.26
N ARG A 147 10.39 4.00 21.30
CA ARG A 147 9.10 4.69 21.52
C ARG A 147 7.88 3.80 21.43
N LYS A 148 8.02 2.55 20.98
CA LYS A 148 6.88 1.63 20.80
C LYS A 148 6.18 1.23 22.10
N TYR A 149 6.81 1.48 23.24
CA TYR A 149 6.34 1.00 24.55
C TYR A 149 6.21 2.13 25.60
N GLU A 150 6.12 3.38 25.17
CA GLU A 150 6.08 4.53 26.07
C GLU A 150 4.73 4.63 26.81
N THR A 151 3.62 4.43 26.11
CA THR A 151 2.28 4.56 26.68
C THR A 151 1.67 3.21 27.06
N MET A 152 0.71 3.23 27.99
CA MET A 152 -0.04 2.02 28.39
C MET A 152 -0.82 1.42 27.22
N SER A 153 -1.38 2.26 26.33
CA SER A 153 -2.08 1.81 25.12
C SER A 153 -1.16 1.06 24.16
N GLN A 154 0.07 1.58 23.95
CA GLN A 154 1.08 0.89 23.13
C GLN A 154 1.49 -0.45 23.74
N LYS A 155 1.70 -0.51 25.06
CA LYS A 155 2.01 -1.77 25.75
C LYS A 155 0.87 -2.78 25.64
N ALA A 156 -0.38 -2.34 25.82
CA ALA A 156 -1.56 -3.19 25.67
C ALA A 156 -1.70 -3.70 24.22
N GLY A 157 -1.50 -2.85 23.22
CA GLY A 157 -1.49 -3.23 21.80
C GLY A 157 -0.41 -4.26 21.47
N PHE A 158 0.79 -4.09 22.02
CA PHE A 158 1.89 -5.03 21.88
C PHE A 158 1.53 -6.42 22.44
N LEU A 159 1.04 -6.48 23.68
CA LEU A 159 0.63 -7.73 24.30
C LEU A 159 -0.55 -8.39 23.56
N SER A 160 -1.51 -7.59 23.13
CA SER A 160 -2.64 -8.07 22.31
C SER A 160 -2.17 -8.73 21.02
N ASN A 161 -1.20 -8.13 20.32
CA ASN A 161 -0.61 -8.70 19.11
C ASN A 161 0.14 -10.01 19.40
N MET A 162 0.90 -10.08 20.52
CA MET A 162 1.57 -11.31 20.92
C MET A 162 0.58 -12.45 21.10
N ILE A 163 -0.52 -12.21 21.81
CA ILE A 163 -1.56 -13.22 22.05
C ILE A 163 -2.26 -13.59 20.75
N LYS A 164 -2.70 -12.57 19.98
CA LYS A 164 -3.47 -12.75 18.73
C LYS A 164 -2.71 -13.58 17.71
N TYR A 165 -1.42 -13.34 17.57
CA TYR A 165 -0.58 -13.96 16.55
C TYR A 165 0.37 -15.03 17.11
N GLN A 166 0.25 -15.37 18.40
CA GLN A 166 1.07 -16.38 19.09
C GLN A 166 2.58 -16.14 18.93
N LEU A 167 2.98 -14.86 19.08
CA LEU A 167 4.38 -14.47 18.91
C LEU A 167 5.22 -14.88 20.12
N GLY A 168 6.44 -15.36 19.85
CA GLY A 168 7.41 -15.63 20.90
C GLY A 168 7.84 -14.36 21.63
N SER A 169 8.30 -14.51 22.87
CA SER A 169 8.77 -13.39 23.70
C SER A 169 9.92 -12.58 23.08
N ASN A 170 10.68 -13.20 22.19
CA ASN A 170 11.87 -12.63 21.56
C ASN A 170 11.63 -12.08 20.14
N TYR A 171 10.36 -12.08 19.64
CA TYR A 171 10.11 -11.72 18.24
C TYR A 171 10.64 -10.32 17.87
N THR A 172 10.68 -9.38 18.80
CA THR A 172 11.23 -8.03 18.57
C THR A 172 12.75 -8.03 18.42
N VAL A 173 13.43 -8.92 19.16
CA VAL A 173 14.87 -9.14 19.00
C VAL A 173 15.16 -9.71 17.60
N ASP A 174 14.33 -10.66 17.16
CA ASP A 174 14.45 -11.28 15.83
C ASP A 174 14.18 -10.23 14.72
N GLN A 175 13.17 -9.35 14.89
CA GLN A 175 12.93 -8.21 14.00
C GLN A 175 14.15 -7.28 13.92
N ASN A 176 14.76 -6.95 15.05
CA ASN A 176 15.94 -6.09 15.09
C ASN A 176 17.16 -6.75 14.41
N ASN A 177 17.36 -8.04 14.61
CA ASN A 177 18.42 -8.78 13.92
C ASN A 177 18.19 -8.82 12.42
N LEU A 178 16.95 -9.06 11.98
CA LEU A 178 16.56 -9.04 10.59
C LEU A 178 16.80 -7.65 9.96
N LEU A 179 16.42 -6.56 10.66
CA LEU A 179 16.65 -5.20 10.21
C LEU A 179 18.15 -4.89 10.04
N LYS A 180 18.99 -5.33 10.98
CA LYS A 180 20.45 -5.16 10.88
C LYS A 180 21.04 -5.89 9.68
N GLN A 181 20.60 -7.11 9.41
CA GLN A 181 21.07 -7.95 8.31
C GLN A 181 20.48 -7.56 6.95
N LEU A 182 19.38 -6.79 6.94
CA LEU A 182 18.67 -6.38 5.73
C LEU A 182 19.62 -5.69 4.74
N ASN A 183 19.53 -6.05 3.48
CA ASN A 183 20.30 -5.46 2.39
C ASN A 183 19.40 -5.04 1.21
N LYS A 184 20.00 -4.39 0.21
CA LYS A 184 19.26 -3.88 -0.97
C LYS A 184 18.64 -5.00 -1.80
N ALA A 185 19.30 -6.16 -1.88
CA ALA A 185 18.79 -7.30 -2.63
C ALA A 185 17.54 -7.89 -1.98
N ASP A 186 17.48 -7.94 -0.64
CA ASP A 186 16.28 -8.37 0.10
C ASP A 186 15.09 -7.46 -0.22
N ILE A 187 15.28 -6.14 -0.20
CA ILE A 187 14.23 -5.15 -0.51
C ILE A 187 13.76 -5.32 -1.96
N LYS A 188 14.70 -5.46 -2.90
CA LYS A 188 14.36 -5.66 -4.30
C LYS A 188 13.57 -6.97 -4.52
N GLN A 189 14.00 -8.06 -3.93
CA GLN A 189 13.29 -9.34 -4.01
C GLN A 189 11.84 -9.26 -3.49
N ILE A 190 11.63 -8.55 -2.39
CA ILE A 190 10.28 -8.34 -1.82
C ILE A 190 9.44 -7.46 -2.75
N ALA A 191 10.02 -6.39 -3.32
CA ALA A 191 9.32 -5.55 -4.29
C ALA A 191 8.93 -6.32 -5.56
N GLU A 192 9.83 -7.11 -6.11
CA GLU A 192 9.56 -7.97 -7.28
C GLU A 192 8.42 -8.96 -7.02
N LYS A 193 8.36 -9.51 -5.80
CA LYS A 193 7.40 -10.55 -5.43
C LYS A 193 6.01 -10.02 -5.07
N TYR A 194 5.89 -8.83 -4.48
CA TYR A 194 4.65 -8.36 -3.87
C TYR A 194 4.17 -7.01 -4.39
N LEU A 195 4.97 -6.27 -5.16
CA LEU A 195 4.58 -5.01 -5.78
C LEU A 195 4.28 -5.25 -7.25
N HIS A 196 2.98 -5.23 -7.61
CA HIS A 196 2.50 -5.53 -8.96
C HIS A 196 1.67 -4.35 -9.51
N PRO A 197 2.32 -3.22 -9.89
CA PRO A 197 1.61 -2.05 -10.40
C PRO A 197 0.78 -2.31 -11.65
N GLU A 198 1.08 -3.39 -12.36
CA GLU A 198 0.36 -3.89 -13.54
C GLU A 198 -0.96 -4.59 -13.23
N ASN A 199 -1.19 -5.00 -11.96
CA ASN A 199 -2.33 -5.83 -11.55
C ASN A 199 -3.06 -5.20 -10.35
N MET A 200 -3.26 -3.88 -10.37
CA MET A 200 -3.94 -3.17 -9.29
C MET A 200 -5.38 -2.84 -9.65
N PHE A 201 -6.25 -2.92 -8.68
CA PHE A 201 -7.59 -2.35 -8.73
C PHE A 201 -7.50 -0.86 -8.45
N ILE A 202 -8.09 -0.04 -9.32
CA ILE A 202 -7.98 1.41 -9.28
C ILE A 202 -9.36 2.01 -9.14
N VAL A 203 -9.59 2.73 -8.05
CA VAL A 203 -10.78 3.53 -7.82
C VAL A 203 -10.37 4.99 -7.60
N LEU A 204 -10.94 5.87 -8.39
CA LEU A 204 -10.83 7.30 -8.23
C LEU A 204 -12.21 7.89 -7.88
N ALA A 205 -12.27 8.84 -6.96
CA ALA A 205 -13.48 9.62 -6.71
C ALA A 205 -13.19 11.10 -7.00
N GLY A 206 -13.81 11.67 -8.03
CA GLY A 206 -13.52 13.02 -8.49
C GLY A 206 -14.44 13.48 -9.61
N ASP A 207 -14.14 14.65 -10.17
CA ASP A 207 -14.92 15.27 -11.27
C ASP A 207 -14.63 14.54 -12.59
N LEU A 208 -15.49 13.58 -12.95
CA LEU A 208 -15.31 12.68 -14.10
C LEU A 208 -15.11 13.47 -15.41
N GLU A 209 -15.86 14.56 -15.63
CA GLU A 209 -15.75 15.37 -16.84
C GLU A 209 -14.34 15.94 -17.01
N LYS A 210 -13.67 16.29 -15.90
CA LYS A 210 -12.33 16.87 -15.91
C LYS A 210 -11.21 15.85 -15.99
N ILE A 211 -11.37 14.70 -15.31
CA ILE A 211 -10.27 13.74 -15.17
C ILE A 211 -10.24 12.69 -16.28
N LYS A 212 -11.41 12.29 -16.82
CA LYS A 212 -11.53 11.24 -17.83
C LYS A 212 -10.72 11.51 -19.10
N PRO A 213 -10.79 12.69 -19.74
CA PRO A 213 -10.07 12.94 -20.99
C PRO A 213 -8.54 12.81 -20.86
N GLY A 214 -7.97 13.23 -19.72
CA GLY A 214 -6.53 13.11 -19.45
C GLY A 214 -6.09 11.66 -19.29
N LEU A 215 -6.86 10.86 -18.54
CA LEU A 215 -6.59 9.46 -18.32
C LEU A 215 -6.71 8.63 -19.61
N GLU A 216 -7.77 8.86 -20.41
CA GLU A 216 -7.96 8.18 -21.70
C GLU A 216 -6.87 8.54 -22.72
N LYS A 217 -6.41 9.80 -22.74
CA LYS A 217 -5.27 10.24 -23.58
C LYS A 217 -3.97 9.51 -23.24
N MET A 218 -3.81 9.06 -21.97
CA MET A 218 -2.68 8.26 -21.55
C MET A 218 -2.84 6.75 -21.86
N GLY A 219 -3.96 6.36 -22.48
CA GLY A 219 -4.23 4.98 -22.89
C GLY A 219 -4.92 4.13 -21.84
N TYR A 220 -5.46 4.73 -20.77
CA TYR A 220 -6.23 4.00 -19.76
C TYR A 220 -7.71 3.93 -20.13
N GLU A 221 -8.33 2.79 -19.84
CA GLU A 221 -9.77 2.64 -19.94
C GLU A 221 -10.42 3.18 -18.66
N VAL A 222 -11.41 4.08 -18.80
CA VAL A 222 -12.09 4.75 -17.69
C VAL A 222 -13.57 4.41 -17.67
N VAL A 223 -14.02 3.75 -16.62
CA VAL A 223 -15.41 3.35 -16.42
C VAL A 223 -16.00 4.09 -15.21
N GLU A 224 -17.17 4.68 -15.40
CA GLU A 224 -17.93 5.26 -14.29
C GLU A 224 -18.51 4.14 -13.42
N MET A 225 -18.31 4.27 -12.10
CA MET A 225 -18.80 3.33 -11.10
C MET A 225 -19.88 4.01 -10.25
N ASN A 226 -21.02 3.33 -10.13
CA ASN A 226 -22.06 3.78 -9.21
C ASN A 226 -21.73 3.31 -7.79
N ALA A 227 -21.57 4.25 -6.86
CA ALA A 227 -21.27 3.95 -5.46
C ALA A 227 -22.36 3.08 -4.80
N ASP A 228 -23.62 3.21 -5.22
CA ASP A 228 -24.75 2.44 -4.68
C ASP A 228 -24.71 0.95 -5.07
N GLU A 229 -23.99 0.60 -6.13
CA GLU A 229 -23.82 -0.79 -6.57
C GLU A 229 -22.79 -1.55 -5.74
N LEU A 230 -21.91 -0.84 -5.01
CA LEU A 230 -20.90 -1.42 -4.14
C LEU A 230 -21.42 -1.84 -2.76
N ILE A 231 -22.64 -1.42 -2.40
CA ILE A 231 -23.21 -1.62 -1.05
C ILE A 231 -24.19 -2.83 -1.04
N ARG A 232 -24.37 -3.50 -2.16
CA ARG A 232 -25.20 -4.72 -2.31
C ARG A 232 -24.30 -5.95 -2.30
#